data_cddcd8927fb4ad755ddae6844761963e
#
_entry.id   cddcd8927fb4ad755ddae6844761963e
#
_cell.length_a   1.000
_cell.length_b   1.000
_cell.length_c   1.000
_cell.angle_alpha   90.00
_cell.angle_beta   90.00
_cell.angle_gamma   90.00
#
_symmetry.space_group_name_H-M   'P 1'
#
loop_
_entity.id
_entity.type
_entity.pdbx_description
1 polymer ?
#
loop_
_entity_poly.entity_id
_entity_poly.type
_entity_poly.pdbx_seq_one_letter_code
_entity_poly.pdbx_strand_id
1 'polypeptide(L)'
;MNKLLVFAWLLLGAGAARSQTADARLVPSGKLTWDDFAGAVDPGSPYWAHTAWRVSYTFRPVGFRHDTVQLDVQVQPALRASGCWVRPGRQSNGLLQHEQGHYDMALLLAAIFKKQVGLLVLRRDTYPQQVRELYAGVLEEIKQLEVQYDTETEHRKNAAAQLAWEQKLAQLLKAAEQ
;
A
#
# COMPACT_ATOMS: atom_id res chain seq x y z
N MET A 1 22.71 -42.07 36.12
CA MET A 1 22.37 -40.64 36.11
C MET A 1 21.93 -40.25 34.70
N ASN A 2 20.64 -40.34 34.43
CA ASN A 2 20.04 -40.08 33.12
C ASN A 2 19.65 -38.59 33.04
N LYS A 3 20.26 -37.86 32.10
CA LYS A 3 19.82 -36.49 31.75
C LYS A 3 18.74 -36.56 30.68
N LEU A 4 17.50 -36.26 31.05
CA LEU A 4 16.39 -36.00 30.13
C LEU A 4 16.66 -34.67 29.42
N LEU A 5 16.80 -34.72 28.10
CA LEU A 5 16.74 -33.55 27.22
C LEU A 5 15.26 -33.29 26.89
N VAL A 6 14.74 -32.19 27.42
CA VAL A 6 13.40 -31.67 27.07
C VAL A 6 13.55 -30.84 25.78
N PHE A 7 13.03 -31.38 24.67
CA PHE A 7 12.84 -30.62 23.44
C PHE A 7 11.58 -29.75 23.58
N ALA A 8 11.78 -28.45 23.75
CA ALA A 8 10.70 -27.48 23.65
C ALA A 8 10.40 -27.20 22.17
N TRP A 9 9.24 -27.68 21.70
CA TRP A 9 8.68 -27.31 20.40
C TRP A 9 8.11 -25.89 20.50
N LEU A 10 8.79 -24.93 19.89
CA LEU A 10 8.23 -23.61 19.61
C LEU A 10 7.21 -23.76 18.47
N LEU A 11 5.94 -23.85 18.83
CA LEU A 11 4.82 -23.63 17.92
C LEU A 11 4.77 -22.13 17.57
N LEU A 12 5.45 -21.74 16.53
CA LEU A 12 5.29 -20.42 15.90
C LEU A 12 3.90 -20.38 15.24
N GLY A 13 3.03 -19.55 15.81
CA GLY A 13 1.65 -19.42 15.45
C GLY A 13 1.42 -18.97 14.01
N ALA A 14 0.87 -19.84 13.19
CA ALA A 14 0.34 -19.56 11.84
C ALA A 14 -0.96 -18.72 11.86
N GLY A 15 -1.36 -18.17 13.02
CA GLY A 15 -2.64 -17.45 13.18
C GLY A 15 -2.65 -16.01 12.71
N ALA A 16 -1.51 -15.31 12.76
CA ALA A 16 -1.48 -13.87 12.46
C ALA A 16 -1.49 -13.52 10.94
N ALA A 17 -0.93 -14.42 10.10
CA ALA A 17 -0.88 -14.19 8.65
C ALA A 17 -2.26 -14.33 7.97
N ARG A 18 -3.12 -15.18 8.50
CA ARG A 18 -4.45 -15.44 7.93
C ARG A 18 -5.45 -14.29 8.17
N SER A 19 -5.32 -13.56 9.28
CA SER A 19 -6.19 -12.42 9.60
C SER A 19 -5.89 -11.21 8.71
N GLN A 20 -4.62 -10.97 8.34
CA GLN A 20 -4.25 -9.84 7.49
C GLN A 20 -4.64 -10.00 6.02
N THR A 21 -4.73 -11.24 5.52
CA THR A 21 -5.17 -11.52 4.15
C THR A 21 -6.69 -11.46 3.99
N ALA A 22 -7.45 -11.75 5.04
CA ALA A 22 -8.92 -11.71 5.01
C ALA A 22 -9.50 -10.31 4.86
N ASP A 23 -8.79 -9.25 5.28
CA ASP A 23 -9.20 -7.84 5.17
C ASP A 23 -8.71 -7.18 3.87
N ALA A 24 -7.93 -7.87 3.04
CA ALA A 24 -7.43 -7.31 1.79
C ALA A 24 -8.45 -7.46 0.67
N ARG A 25 -8.91 -6.34 0.14
CA ARG A 25 -9.75 -6.28 -1.06
C ARG A 25 -8.92 -5.79 -2.24
N LEU A 26 -8.78 -6.62 -3.25
CA LEU A 26 -8.13 -6.26 -4.50
C LEU A 26 -9.09 -5.44 -5.36
N VAL A 27 -8.55 -4.41 -6.03
CA VAL A 27 -9.27 -3.59 -7.00
C VAL A 27 -8.57 -3.74 -8.36
N PRO A 28 -8.88 -4.79 -9.14
CA PRO A 28 -8.13 -5.11 -10.37
C PRO A 28 -8.17 -3.99 -11.42
N SER A 29 -9.27 -3.24 -11.49
CA SER A 29 -9.38 -2.09 -12.40
C SER A 29 -8.59 -0.86 -11.96
N GLY A 30 -8.11 -0.83 -10.70
CA GLY A 30 -7.56 0.36 -10.07
C GLY A 30 -8.60 1.46 -9.79
N LYS A 31 -9.90 1.22 -10.08
CA LYS A 31 -10.98 2.21 -9.93
C LYS A 31 -11.93 1.82 -8.81
N LEU A 32 -12.09 2.73 -7.85
CA LEU A 32 -12.97 2.57 -6.69
C LEU A 32 -14.44 2.81 -7.08
N THR A 33 -15.30 2.13 -6.36
CA THR A 33 -16.74 2.35 -6.34
C THR A 33 -17.21 2.46 -4.89
N TRP A 34 -18.42 2.95 -4.65
CA TRP A 34 -18.95 3.01 -3.29
C TRP A 34 -19.13 1.64 -2.62
N ASP A 35 -19.19 0.57 -3.40
CA ASP A 35 -19.23 -0.81 -2.88
C ASP A 35 -17.92 -1.24 -2.20
N ASP A 36 -16.85 -0.48 -2.41
CA ASP A 36 -15.56 -0.68 -1.75
C ASP A 36 -15.52 -0.11 -0.32
N PHE A 37 -16.53 0.68 0.06
CA PHE A 37 -16.61 1.43 1.33
C PHE A 37 -17.65 0.83 2.29
N ALA A 38 -17.60 -0.49 2.51
CA ALA A 38 -18.53 -1.24 3.36
C ALA A 38 -18.08 -1.37 4.83
N GLY A 39 -16.95 -0.79 5.21
CA GLY A 39 -16.43 -0.80 6.58
C GLY A 39 -17.29 0.02 7.53
N ALA A 40 -17.12 -0.25 8.82
CA ALA A 40 -17.83 0.49 9.86
C ALA A 40 -17.33 1.96 9.92
N VAL A 41 -18.26 2.89 9.90
CA VAL A 41 -17.94 4.31 10.03
C VAL A 41 -17.32 4.57 11.40
N ASP A 42 -16.18 5.27 11.43
CA ASP A 42 -15.60 5.78 12.67
C ASP A 42 -16.44 6.99 13.17
N PRO A 43 -17.15 6.87 14.29
CA PRO A 43 -17.98 7.95 14.81
C PRO A 43 -17.15 9.17 15.27
N GLY A 44 -15.90 8.95 15.66
CA GLY A 44 -14.97 9.99 16.10
C GLY A 44 -14.28 10.74 14.98
N SER A 45 -14.32 10.22 13.75
CA SER A 45 -13.69 10.86 12.60
C SER A 45 -14.45 12.12 12.17
N PRO A 46 -13.77 13.23 11.83
CA PRO A 46 -14.41 14.42 11.26
C PRO A 46 -14.75 14.27 9.77
N TYR A 47 -14.29 13.20 9.11
CA TYR A 47 -14.37 12.99 7.67
C TYR A 47 -15.69 12.37 7.25
N TRP A 48 -16.02 12.46 5.95
CA TRP A 48 -17.21 11.87 5.37
C TRP A 48 -16.97 10.49 4.80
N ALA A 49 -15.74 10.19 4.39
CA ALA A 49 -15.28 8.89 3.97
C ALA A 49 -13.84 8.68 4.40
N HIS A 50 -13.34 7.47 4.25
CA HIS A 50 -11.96 7.13 4.50
C HIS A 50 -11.54 5.94 3.64
N THR A 51 -10.45 6.09 2.92
CA THR A 51 -9.81 5.04 2.14
C THR A 51 -8.62 4.49 2.90
N ALA A 52 -8.73 3.27 3.40
CA ALA A 52 -7.63 2.55 4.01
C ALA A 52 -7.01 1.58 2.99
N TRP A 53 -5.74 1.73 2.73
CA TRP A 53 -5.02 0.87 1.80
C TRP A 53 -3.78 0.23 2.44
N ARG A 54 -3.24 -0.75 1.76
CA ARG A 54 -1.93 -1.33 2.04
C ARG A 54 -1.27 -1.77 0.75
N VAL A 55 0.05 -1.80 0.74
CA VAL A 55 0.83 -2.44 -0.31
C VAL A 55 1.64 -3.56 0.34
N SER A 56 1.46 -4.78 -0.14
CA SER A 56 2.26 -5.92 0.26
C SER A 56 3.22 -6.31 -0.85
N TYR A 57 4.35 -6.91 -0.48
CA TYR A 57 5.29 -7.42 -1.46
C TYR A 57 5.89 -8.74 -1.00
N THR A 58 6.28 -9.54 -1.96
CA THR A 58 7.11 -10.72 -1.79
C THR A 58 8.24 -10.69 -2.80
N PHE A 59 9.35 -11.31 -2.46
CA PHE A 59 10.46 -11.44 -3.38
C PHE A 59 11.16 -12.78 -3.22
N ARG A 60 11.75 -13.27 -4.32
CA ARG A 60 12.57 -14.48 -4.33
C ARG A 60 13.79 -14.27 -5.23
N PRO A 61 14.96 -14.80 -4.88
CA PRO A 61 16.11 -14.83 -5.77
C PRO A 61 15.82 -15.65 -7.02
N VAL A 62 16.15 -15.10 -8.18
CA VAL A 62 16.07 -15.79 -9.48
C VAL A 62 17.42 -15.97 -10.15
N GLY A 63 18.45 -15.26 -9.68
CA GLY A 63 19.81 -15.38 -10.19
C GLY A 63 20.82 -14.74 -9.25
N PHE A 64 22.04 -15.28 -9.29
CA PHE A 64 23.19 -14.71 -8.58
C PHE A 64 24.30 -14.45 -9.61
N ARG A 65 24.96 -13.32 -9.51
CA ARG A 65 26.12 -12.97 -10.32
C ARG A 65 27.17 -12.36 -9.41
N HIS A 66 28.26 -13.13 -9.17
CA HIS A 66 29.27 -12.77 -8.18
C HIS A 66 28.63 -12.51 -6.80
N ASP A 67 28.73 -11.29 -6.28
CA ASP A 67 28.22 -10.85 -4.99
C ASP A 67 26.85 -10.14 -5.10
N THR A 68 26.24 -10.14 -6.27
CA THR A 68 24.91 -9.54 -6.49
C THR A 68 23.83 -10.59 -6.70
N VAL A 69 22.57 -10.19 -6.49
CA VAL A 69 21.38 -11.03 -6.67
C VAL A 69 20.36 -10.32 -7.54
N GLN A 70 19.73 -11.09 -8.42
CA GLN A 70 18.51 -10.71 -9.13
C GLN A 70 17.29 -11.25 -8.38
N LEU A 71 16.26 -10.41 -8.23
CA LEU A 71 15.01 -10.77 -7.58
C LEU A 71 13.84 -10.77 -8.56
N ASP A 72 12.96 -11.75 -8.41
CA ASP A 72 11.58 -11.66 -8.86
C ASP A 72 10.76 -11.05 -7.69
N VAL A 73 10.11 -9.92 -7.96
CA VAL A 73 9.37 -9.15 -6.95
C VAL A 73 7.92 -9.03 -7.37
N GLN A 74 7.04 -9.50 -6.50
CA GLN A 74 5.59 -9.33 -6.64
C GLN A 74 5.13 -8.24 -5.67
N VAL A 75 4.41 -7.26 -6.18
CA VAL A 75 3.89 -6.14 -5.38
C VAL A 75 2.39 -6.07 -5.57
N GLN A 76 1.64 -5.98 -4.48
CA GLN A 76 0.20 -6.04 -4.50
C GLN A 76 -0.42 -4.92 -3.67
N PRO A 77 -0.93 -3.86 -4.31
CA PRO A 77 -1.78 -2.87 -3.67
C PRO A 77 -3.17 -3.47 -3.40
N ALA A 78 -3.74 -3.14 -2.26
CA ALA A 78 -5.08 -3.58 -1.88
C ALA A 78 -5.72 -2.57 -0.91
N LEU A 79 -7.04 -2.51 -0.89
CA LEU A 79 -7.77 -1.86 0.19
C LEU A 79 -7.72 -2.71 1.46
N ARG A 80 -7.78 -2.06 2.60
CA ARG A 80 -8.14 -2.68 3.88
C ARG A 80 -9.65 -2.52 4.05
N ALA A 81 -10.40 -3.56 3.65
CA ALA A 81 -11.86 -3.47 3.51
C ALA A 81 -12.57 -2.99 4.78
N SER A 82 -12.13 -3.42 5.97
CA SER A 82 -12.68 -2.98 7.25
C SER A 82 -12.43 -1.49 7.57
N GLY A 83 -11.41 -0.89 6.95
CA GLY A 83 -11.03 0.50 7.15
C GLY A 83 -11.60 1.46 6.10
N CYS A 84 -12.19 0.96 5.01
CA CYS A 84 -12.80 1.80 3.98
C CYS A 84 -14.27 2.01 4.30
N TRP A 85 -14.65 3.24 4.60
CA TRP A 85 -16.03 3.57 4.96
C TRP A 85 -16.47 4.92 4.41
N VAL A 86 -17.77 5.10 4.27
CA VAL A 86 -18.42 6.35 3.91
C VAL A 86 -19.65 6.58 4.81
N ARG A 87 -19.86 7.81 5.28
CA ARG A 87 -21.04 8.16 6.06
C ARG A 87 -22.31 8.05 5.21
N PRO A 88 -23.40 7.49 5.74
CA PRO A 88 -24.67 7.40 5.02
C PRO A 88 -25.12 8.76 4.45
N GLY A 89 -25.53 8.77 3.19
CA GLY A 89 -25.98 9.97 2.50
C GLY A 89 -24.87 10.97 2.11
N ARG A 90 -23.61 10.61 2.25
CA ARG A 90 -22.47 11.45 1.85
C ARG A 90 -21.83 11.03 0.53
N GLN A 91 -22.29 9.94 -0.07
CA GLN A 91 -21.81 9.47 -1.38
C GLN A 91 -22.02 10.54 -2.46
N SER A 92 -20.96 10.91 -3.14
CA SER A 92 -20.97 11.80 -4.28
C SER A 92 -19.78 11.50 -5.19
N ASN A 93 -19.87 11.85 -6.47
CA ASN A 93 -18.75 11.63 -7.40
C ASN A 93 -17.49 12.38 -6.96
N GLY A 94 -17.61 13.63 -6.48
CA GLY A 94 -16.47 14.40 -6.05
C GLY A 94 -15.78 13.83 -4.79
N LEU A 95 -16.57 13.23 -3.85
CA LEU A 95 -15.98 12.54 -2.71
C LEU A 95 -15.30 11.24 -3.17
N LEU A 96 -15.92 10.48 -4.07
CA LEU A 96 -15.32 9.25 -4.60
C LEU A 96 -14.00 9.54 -5.35
N GLN A 97 -13.94 10.63 -6.11
CA GLN A 97 -12.71 11.08 -6.77
C GLN A 97 -11.61 11.42 -5.77
N HIS A 98 -11.96 12.04 -4.64
CA HIS A 98 -11.00 12.31 -3.57
C HIS A 98 -10.48 11.00 -2.94
N GLU A 99 -11.36 10.07 -2.61
CA GLU A 99 -10.99 8.76 -2.08
C GLU A 99 -10.18 7.93 -3.08
N GLN A 100 -10.47 8.08 -4.38
CA GLN A 100 -9.65 7.48 -5.46
C GLN A 100 -8.21 7.98 -5.40
N GLY A 101 -7.97 9.27 -5.12
CA GLY A 101 -6.62 9.83 -4.99
C GLY A 101 -5.79 9.12 -3.93
N HIS A 102 -6.36 8.78 -2.78
CA HIS A 102 -5.67 7.97 -1.77
C HIS A 102 -5.32 6.57 -2.27
N TYR A 103 -6.21 5.93 -3.03
CA TYR A 103 -5.90 4.62 -3.61
C TYR A 103 -4.88 4.71 -4.75
N ASP A 104 -4.92 5.77 -5.55
CA ASP A 104 -3.91 6.03 -6.59
C ASP A 104 -2.50 6.16 -5.98
N MET A 105 -2.37 6.65 -4.75
CA MET A 105 -1.10 6.67 -4.02
C MET A 105 -0.63 5.27 -3.60
N ALA A 106 -1.53 4.34 -3.30
CA ALA A 106 -1.16 2.93 -3.10
C ALA A 106 -0.64 2.29 -4.40
N LEU A 107 -1.28 2.59 -5.54
CA LEU A 107 -0.81 2.15 -6.85
C LEU A 107 0.55 2.76 -7.19
N LEU A 108 0.75 4.04 -6.87
CA LEU A 108 2.01 4.75 -7.08
C LEU A 108 3.14 4.17 -6.24
N LEU A 109 2.90 3.90 -4.94
CA LEU A 109 3.85 3.19 -4.09
C LEU A 109 4.29 1.85 -4.72
N ALA A 110 3.30 1.06 -5.17
CA ALA A 110 3.57 -0.25 -5.77
C ALA A 110 4.43 -0.13 -7.04
N ALA A 111 4.11 0.81 -7.92
CA ALA A 111 4.84 1.05 -9.17
C ALA A 111 6.26 1.55 -8.92
N ILE A 112 6.43 2.58 -8.08
CA ILE A 112 7.75 3.14 -7.74
C ILE A 112 8.63 2.08 -7.09
N PHE A 113 8.12 1.38 -6.08
CA PHE A 113 8.89 0.36 -5.36
C PHE A 113 9.34 -0.77 -6.30
N LYS A 114 8.44 -1.29 -7.13
CA LYS A 114 8.76 -2.34 -8.10
C LYS A 114 9.85 -1.90 -9.07
N LYS A 115 9.74 -0.69 -9.63
CA LYS A 115 10.71 -0.10 -10.54
C LYS A 115 12.07 0.07 -9.87
N GLN A 116 12.11 0.67 -8.67
CA GLN A 116 13.35 0.95 -7.97
C GLN A 116 14.08 -0.32 -7.52
N VAL A 117 13.36 -1.37 -7.07
CA VAL A 117 13.99 -2.67 -6.79
C VAL A 117 14.67 -3.24 -8.03
N GLY A 118 14.04 -3.09 -9.21
CA GLY A 118 14.62 -3.56 -10.48
C GLY A 118 15.89 -2.82 -10.89
N LEU A 119 16.09 -1.59 -10.45
CA LEU A 119 17.24 -0.75 -10.74
C LEU A 119 18.35 -0.84 -9.68
N LEU A 120 18.04 -1.36 -8.50
CA LEU A 120 18.97 -1.39 -7.38
C LEU A 120 20.01 -2.51 -7.54
N VAL A 121 21.27 -2.20 -7.29
CA VAL A 121 22.33 -3.22 -7.17
C VAL A 121 22.21 -3.91 -5.81
N LEU A 122 21.57 -5.06 -5.80
CA LEU A 122 21.29 -5.83 -4.59
C LEU A 122 22.47 -6.74 -4.26
N ARG A 123 23.00 -6.61 -3.04
CA ARG A 123 24.12 -7.42 -2.54
C ARG A 123 23.60 -8.72 -1.97
N ARG A 124 24.31 -9.81 -2.28
CA ARG A 124 23.91 -11.19 -1.93
C ARG A 124 23.71 -11.41 -0.43
N ASP A 125 24.49 -10.73 0.39
CA ASP A 125 24.47 -10.85 1.85
C ASP A 125 23.44 -9.93 2.54
N THR A 126 23.03 -8.83 1.88
CA THR A 126 22.22 -7.77 2.48
C THR A 126 20.92 -7.45 1.71
N TYR A 127 20.65 -8.09 0.56
CA TYR A 127 19.47 -7.75 -0.24
C TYR A 127 18.15 -7.75 0.52
N PRO A 128 17.88 -8.64 1.50
CA PRO A 128 16.60 -8.58 2.20
C PRO A 128 16.45 -7.30 3.02
N GLN A 129 17.55 -6.76 3.55
CA GLN A 129 17.55 -5.48 4.25
C GLN A 129 17.42 -4.32 3.27
N GLN A 130 18.20 -4.32 2.17
CA GLN A 130 18.12 -3.28 1.13
C GLN A 130 16.69 -3.13 0.57
N VAL A 131 15.99 -4.26 0.32
CA VAL A 131 14.60 -4.25 -0.16
C VAL A 131 13.65 -3.65 0.90
N ARG A 132 13.81 -4.01 2.18
CA ARG A 132 12.98 -3.44 3.26
C ARG A 132 13.21 -1.93 3.45
N GLU A 133 14.46 -1.49 3.41
CA GLU A 133 14.83 -0.08 3.53
C GLU A 133 14.26 0.75 2.37
N LEU A 134 14.40 0.23 1.15
CA LEU A 134 13.82 0.86 -0.03
C LEU A 134 12.29 1.00 0.10
N TYR A 135 11.60 -0.08 0.50
CA TYR A 135 10.15 -0.03 0.70
C TYR A 135 9.75 1.01 1.75
N ALA A 136 10.47 1.04 2.88
CA ALA A 136 10.20 1.99 3.95
C ALA A 136 10.40 3.44 3.49
N GLY A 137 11.43 3.71 2.70
CA GLY A 137 11.69 5.03 2.13
C GLY A 137 10.57 5.50 1.19
N VAL A 138 10.20 4.65 0.22
CA VAL A 138 9.10 4.97 -0.72
C VAL A 138 7.77 5.13 0.02
N LEU A 139 7.49 4.29 1.02
CA LEU A 139 6.27 4.40 1.83
C LEU A 139 6.20 5.74 2.56
N GLU A 140 7.32 6.21 3.11
CA GLU A 140 7.37 7.50 3.81
C GLU A 140 7.12 8.67 2.85
N GLU A 141 7.71 8.64 1.65
CA GLU A 141 7.46 9.64 0.61
C GLU A 141 5.96 9.70 0.23
N ILE A 142 5.32 8.54 0.07
CA ILE A 142 3.88 8.47 -0.26
C ILE A 142 3.01 8.99 0.90
N LYS A 143 3.35 8.70 2.15
CA LYS A 143 2.63 9.26 3.31
C LYS A 143 2.71 10.80 3.36
N GLN A 144 3.86 11.36 3.05
CA GLN A 144 4.01 12.80 2.97
C GLN A 144 3.17 13.39 1.82
N LEU A 145 3.10 12.67 0.70
CA LEU A 145 2.24 13.05 -0.43
C LEU A 145 0.76 13.02 -0.07
N GLU A 146 0.30 12.04 0.74
CA GLU A 146 -1.08 11.97 1.26
C GLU A 146 -1.42 13.17 2.14
N VAL A 147 -0.53 13.53 3.06
CA VAL A 147 -0.72 14.71 3.92
C VAL A 147 -0.83 15.98 3.09
N GLN A 148 0.04 16.14 2.08
CA GLN A 148 0.00 17.27 1.17
C GLN A 148 -1.31 17.31 0.37
N TYR A 149 -1.75 16.17 -0.15
CA TYR A 149 -3.00 16.01 -0.89
C TYR A 149 -4.21 16.47 -0.08
N ASP A 150 -4.37 15.93 1.12
CA ASP A 150 -5.47 16.29 2.01
C ASP A 150 -5.46 17.77 2.39
N THR A 151 -4.28 18.31 2.66
CA THR A 151 -4.11 19.72 3.02
C THR A 151 -4.50 20.64 1.87
N GLU A 152 -3.99 20.41 0.67
CA GLU A 152 -4.20 21.27 -0.48
C GLU A 152 -5.61 21.16 -1.06
N THR A 153 -6.19 19.96 -1.03
CA THR A 153 -7.57 19.74 -1.48
C THR A 153 -8.61 20.13 -0.43
N GLU A 154 -8.16 20.45 0.81
CA GLU A 154 -9.03 20.68 1.96
C GLU A 154 -10.04 19.54 2.14
N HIS A 155 -9.55 18.29 2.02
CA HIS A 155 -10.39 17.08 2.00
C HIS A 155 -11.54 17.23 0.98
N ARG A 156 -11.21 17.50 -0.29
CA ARG A 156 -12.09 17.74 -1.45
C ARG A 156 -12.84 19.07 -1.51
N LYS A 157 -12.77 19.95 -0.54
CA LYS A 157 -13.50 21.22 -0.56
C LYS A 157 -12.94 22.19 -1.59
N ASN A 158 -11.65 22.10 -1.89
CA ASN A 158 -10.98 22.86 -2.93
C ASN A 158 -11.02 22.11 -4.25
N ALA A 159 -12.03 22.36 -5.08
CA ALA A 159 -12.24 21.65 -6.34
C ALA A 159 -11.11 21.91 -7.38
N ALA A 160 -10.53 23.10 -7.38
CA ALA A 160 -9.42 23.40 -8.30
C ALA A 160 -8.16 22.63 -7.94
N ALA A 161 -7.81 22.57 -6.66
CA ALA A 161 -6.71 21.76 -6.18
C ALA A 161 -6.98 20.25 -6.40
N GLN A 162 -8.21 19.79 -6.19
CA GLN A 162 -8.58 18.40 -6.47
C GLN A 162 -8.30 18.02 -7.92
N LEU A 163 -8.72 18.82 -8.88
CA LEU A 163 -8.46 18.57 -10.30
C LEU A 163 -6.97 18.58 -10.64
N ALA A 164 -6.20 19.50 -10.06
CA ALA A 164 -4.75 19.56 -10.25
C ALA A 164 -4.06 18.30 -9.71
N TRP A 165 -4.51 17.79 -8.56
CA TRP A 165 -4.00 16.56 -7.97
C TRP A 165 -4.34 15.30 -8.77
N GLU A 166 -5.54 15.20 -9.32
CA GLU A 166 -5.93 14.10 -10.21
C GLU A 166 -4.98 14.01 -11.41
N GLN A 167 -4.68 15.17 -12.03
CA GLN A 167 -3.73 15.24 -13.14
C GLN A 167 -2.30 14.89 -12.71
N LYS A 168 -1.85 15.40 -11.55
CA LYS A 168 -0.53 15.11 -11.00
C LYS A 168 -0.36 13.61 -10.70
N LEU A 169 -1.33 12.99 -10.03
CA LEU A 169 -1.27 11.55 -9.72
C LEU A 169 -1.28 10.70 -10.98
N ALA A 170 -2.09 11.04 -11.98
CA ALA A 170 -2.10 10.34 -13.27
C ALA A 170 -0.73 10.43 -13.98
N GLN A 171 -0.07 11.59 -13.95
CA GLN A 171 1.26 11.77 -14.52
C GLN A 171 2.33 10.97 -13.76
N LEU A 172 2.29 10.98 -12.42
CA LEU A 172 3.22 10.23 -11.59
C LEU A 172 3.08 8.72 -11.80
N LEU A 173 1.86 8.21 -11.86
CA LEU A 173 1.59 6.79 -12.16
C LEU A 173 2.15 6.40 -13.52
N LYS A 174 1.86 7.18 -14.55
CA LYS A 174 2.39 6.94 -15.90
C LYS A 174 3.93 6.93 -15.93
N ALA A 175 4.58 7.84 -15.22
CA ALA A 175 6.05 7.91 -15.15
C ALA A 175 6.66 6.74 -14.35
N ALA A 176 5.94 6.22 -13.35
CA ALA A 176 6.40 5.09 -12.57
C ALA A 176 6.30 3.74 -13.31
N GLU A 177 5.40 3.64 -14.30
CA GLU A 177 5.21 2.44 -15.12
C GLU A 177 6.18 2.32 -16.30
N GLN A 178 6.84 3.41 -16.70
CA GLN A 178 7.86 3.45 -17.76
C GLN A 178 9.25 3.05 -17.23
#